data_c95dab2ddc34a6fcff20e2348410166f
#
_entry.id   c95dab2ddc34a6fcff20e2348410166f
#
_cell.length_a   1.000
_cell.length_b   1.000
_cell.length_c   1.000
_cell.angle_alpha   90.00
_cell.angle_beta   90.00
_cell.angle_gamma   90.00
#
_symmetry.space_group_name_H-M   'P 1'
#
loop_
_entity.id
_entity.type
_entity.pdbx_description
1 polymer ?
#
loop_
_entity_poly.entity_id
_entity_poly.type
_entity_poly.pdbx_seq_one_letter_code
_entity_poly.pdbx_strand_id
1 'polypeptide(L)'
;MTGTTTTTETPRGFRGFLTIWFGQTVSTIGSGLTGFALAVWLFQQTGNATPMAITALSQWVPRILLAPFAGIVADRFSRKLVMVLADTGAAIATGVGAVLVYTGQLEVWHVYLIAAGSGTFGAFQAPAMTASVT
;
A
#
# COMPACT_ATOMS: atom_id res chain seq x y z
N MET A 1 50.78 15.98 -18.04
CA MET A 1 50.34 15.80 -16.64
C MET A 1 48.82 16.05 -16.62
N THR A 2 48.04 14.99 -16.81
CA THR A 2 46.60 15.03 -16.80
C THR A 2 46.13 14.57 -15.42
N GLY A 3 45.73 15.56 -14.61
CA GLY A 3 45.16 15.30 -13.28
C GLY A 3 43.78 14.73 -13.39
N THR A 4 43.63 13.45 -13.15
CA THR A 4 42.33 12.78 -12.92
C THR A 4 41.84 13.20 -11.56
N THR A 5 40.92 14.18 -11.53
CA THR A 5 40.12 14.45 -10.34
C THR A 5 39.08 13.33 -10.19
N THR A 6 39.41 12.35 -9.37
CA THR A 6 38.44 11.40 -8.85
C THR A 6 37.49 12.15 -7.90
N THR A 7 36.40 12.65 -8.42
CA THR A 7 35.27 13.08 -7.58
C THR A 7 34.71 11.84 -6.90
N THR A 8 35.05 11.64 -5.65
CA THR A 8 34.37 10.71 -4.76
C THR A 8 32.97 11.26 -4.54
N GLU A 9 32.03 10.88 -5.42
CA GLU A 9 30.62 11.08 -5.17
C GLU A 9 30.22 10.25 -3.96
N THR A 10 30.07 10.92 -2.82
CA THR A 10 29.47 10.32 -1.63
C THR A 10 28.07 9.81 -1.99
N PRO A 11 27.71 8.60 -1.56
CA PRO A 11 26.49 7.92 -2.01
C PRO A 11 25.24 8.53 -1.39
N ARG A 12 24.86 9.71 -1.84
CA ARG A 12 23.54 10.30 -1.52
C ARG A 12 22.41 9.40 -1.99
N GLY A 13 22.61 8.63 -3.05
CA GLY A 13 21.65 7.65 -3.56
C GLY A 13 21.40 6.48 -2.60
N PHE A 14 22.45 5.97 -1.93
CA PHE A 14 22.31 4.80 -1.07
C PHE A 14 21.52 5.09 0.22
N ARG A 15 21.72 6.24 0.84
CA ARG A 15 20.95 6.65 2.04
C ARG A 15 19.49 6.93 1.69
N GLY A 16 19.23 7.56 0.55
CA GLY A 16 17.87 7.75 0.04
C GLY A 16 17.17 6.43 -0.26
N PHE A 17 17.87 5.50 -0.91
CA PHE A 17 17.37 4.15 -1.16
C PHE A 17 17.02 3.40 0.13
N LEU A 18 17.91 3.40 1.13
CA LEU A 18 17.67 2.76 2.42
C LEU A 18 16.47 3.36 3.14
N THR A 19 16.29 4.67 3.11
CA THR A 19 15.15 5.34 3.75
C THR A 19 13.83 4.93 3.09
N ILE A 20 13.80 4.91 1.76
CA ILE A 20 12.60 4.48 1.01
C ILE A 20 12.34 2.98 1.26
N TRP A 21 13.38 2.15 1.16
CA TRP A 21 13.26 0.70 1.36
C TRP A 21 12.77 0.36 2.77
N PHE A 22 13.33 0.99 3.80
CA PHE A 22 12.92 0.81 5.18
C PHE A 22 11.46 1.28 5.40
N GLY A 23 11.10 2.45 4.86
CA GLY A 23 9.74 2.98 4.92
C GLY A 23 8.73 2.03 4.27
N GLN A 24 9.04 1.48 3.11
CA GLN A 24 8.20 0.50 2.42
C GLN A 24 8.08 -0.82 3.19
N THR A 25 9.17 -1.29 3.77
CA THR A 25 9.16 -2.52 4.58
C THR A 25 8.27 -2.35 5.80
N VAL A 26 8.40 -1.25 6.54
CA VAL A 26 7.55 -0.93 7.70
C VAL A 26 6.08 -0.80 7.29
N SER A 27 5.80 -0.10 6.19
CA SER A 27 4.44 0.05 5.66
C SER A 27 3.83 -1.29 5.26
N THR A 28 4.59 -2.16 4.60
CA THR A 28 4.12 -3.49 4.19
C THR A 28 3.84 -4.39 5.38
N ILE A 29 4.71 -4.38 6.39
CA ILE A 29 4.50 -5.12 7.65
C ILE A 29 3.25 -4.58 8.36
N GLY A 30 3.10 -3.27 8.47
CA GLY A 30 1.94 -2.63 9.09
C GLY A 30 0.64 -3.00 8.39
N SER A 31 0.61 -2.97 7.07
CA SER A 31 -0.55 -3.39 6.27
C SER A 31 -0.87 -4.88 6.44
N GLY A 32 0.17 -5.72 6.49
CA GLY A 32 0.02 -7.16 6.74
C GLY A 32 -0.57 -7.46 8.11
N LEU A 33 -0.08 -6.80 9.15
CA LEU A 33 -0.60 -6.93 10.52
C LEU A 33 -2.04 -6.44 10.63
N THR A 34 -2.38 -5.32 10.00
CA THR A 34 -3.75 -4.80 9.96
C THR A 34 -4.69 -5.78 9.27
N GLY A 35 -4.29 -6.30 8.11
CA GLY A 35 -5.07 -7.31 7.39
C GLY A 35 -5.29 -8.58 8.21
N PHE A 36 -4.25 -9.06 8.88
CA PHE A 36 -4.35 -10.21 9.77
C PHE A 36 -5.28 -9.96 10.97
N ALA A 37 -5.12 -8.81 11.64
CA ALA A 37 -5.97 -8.44 12.77
C ALA A 37 -7.45 -8.34 12.38
N LEU A 38 -7.75 -7.73 11.23
CA LEU A 38 -9.12 -7.65 10.71
C LEU A 38 -9.67 -9.03 10.34
N ALA A 39 -8.85 -9.91 9.78
CA ALA A 39 -9.26 -11.28 9.47
C ALA A 39 -9.59 -12.08 10.73
N VAL A 40 -8.76 -11.98 11.77
CA VAL A 40 -9.03 -12.63 13.07
C VAL A 40 -10.30 -12.06 13.70
N TRP A 41 -10.46 -10.75 13.68
CA TRP A 41 -11.66 -10.08 14.21
C TRP A 41 -12.94 -10.56 13.48
N LEU A 42 -12.91 -10.63 12.14
CA LEU A 42 -14.04 -11.15 11.34
C LEU A 42 -14.39 -12.58 11.72
N PHE A 43 -13.38 -13.43 11.90
CA PHE A 43 -13.59 -14.81 12.28
C PHE A 43 -14.24 -14.91 13.69
N GLN A 44 -13.78 -14.08 14.63
CA GLN A 44 -14.34 -14.04 15.98
C GLN A 44 -15.81 -13.56 15.98
N GLN A 45 -16.16 -12.60 15.12
CA GLN A 45 -17.51 -12.06 15.02
C GLN A 45 -18.50 -12.98 14.31
N THR A 46 -18.05 -13.70 13.31
CA THR A 46 -18.94 -14.47 12.41
C THR A 46 -18.87 -15.97 12.61
N GLY A 47 -17.79 -16.48 13.23
CA GLY A 47 -17.53 -17.92 13.37
C GLY A 47 -17.29 -18.64 12.05
N ASN A 48 -17.18 -17.92 10.93
CA ASN A 48 -17.06 -18.46 9.58
C ASN A 48 -15.82 -17.92 8.86
N ALA A 49 -15.24 -18.74 7.98
CA ALA A 49 -14.13 -18.32 7.13
C ALA A 49 -14.57 -17.53 5.88
N THR A 50 -15.86 -17.59 5.50
CA THR A 50 -16.40 -16.93 4.31
C THR A 50 -16.16 -15.41 4.30
N PRO A 51 -16.40 -14.66 5.39
CA PRO A 51 -16.12 -13.21 5.43
C PRO A 51 -14.63 -12.90 5.21
N MET A 52 -13.72 -13.75 5.65
CA MET A 52 -12.29 -13.59 5.40
C MET A 52 -11.98 -13.72 3.90
N ALA A 53 -12.57 -14.70 3.22
CA ALA A 53 -12.42 -14.88 1.78
C ALA A 53 -12.99 -13.70 1.00
N ILE A 54 -14.17 -13.18 1.39
CA ILE A 54 -14.78 -11.98 0.79
C ILE A 54 -13.87 -10.75 0.99
N THR A 55 -13.28 -10.58 2.16
CA THR A 55 -12.32 -9.48 2.43
C THR A 55 -11.11 -9.58 1.50
N ALA A 56 -10.54 -10.78 1.35
CA ALA A 56 -9.43 -10.99 0.43
C ALA A 56 -9.82 -10.67 -1.02
N LEU A 57 -10.98 -11.14 -1.47
CA LEU A 57 -11.52 -10.81 -2.80
C LEU A 57 -11.74 -9.31 -2.97
N SER A 58 -12.32 -8.65 -1.97
CA SER A 58 -12.54 -7.20 -1.98
C SER A 58 -11.24 -6.41 -2.14
N GLN A 59 -10.14 -6.91 -1.64
CA GLN A 59 -8.82 -6.30 -1.80
C GLN A 59 -8.18 -6.63 -3.17
N TRP A 60 -8.23 -7.89 -3.60
CA TRP A 60 -7.52 -8.34 -4.80
C TRP A 60 -8.25 -8.00 -6.10
N VAL A 61 -9.58 -8.05 -6.12
CA VAL A 61 -10.37 -7.78 -7.33
C VAL A 61 -10.16 -6.35 -7.83
N PRO A 62 -10.33 -5.28 -7.03
CA PRO A 62 -10.03 -3.92 -7.49
C PRO A 62 -8.57 -3.76 -7.93
N ARG A 63 -7.63 -4.38 -7.21
CA ARG A 63 -6.21 -4.31 -7.54
C ARG A 63 -5.90 -4.89 -8.91
N ILE A 64 -6.49 -6.03 -9.26
CA ILE A 64 -6.28 -6.68 -10.56
C ILE A 64 -6.97 -5.90 -11.67
N LEU A 65 -8.22 -5.47 -11.46
CA LEU A 65 -9.00 -4.73 -12.46
C LEU A 65 -8.40 -3.36 -12.77
N LEU A 66 -7.84 -2.69 -11.76
CA LEU A 66 -7.26 -1.36 -11.92
C LEU A 66 -5.78 -1.38 -12.36
N ALA A 67 -5.10 -2.52 -12.32
CA ALA A 67 -3.69 -2.63 -12.70
C ALA A 67 -3.38 -2.06 -14.10
N PRO A 68 -4.17 -2.33 -15.18
CA PRO A 68 -3.93 -1.74 -16.49
C PRO A 68 -4.08 -0.22 -16.51
N PHE A 69 -5.07 0.31 -15.77
CA PHE A 69 -5.31 1.75 -15.65
C PHE A 69 -4.22 2.43 -14.83
N ALA A 70 -3.73 1.76 -13.80
CA ALA A 70 -2.63 2.24 -12.98
C ALA A 70 -1.34 2.44 -13.79
N GLY A 71 -1.06 1.56 -14.75
CA GLY A 71 0.04 1.73 -15.71
C GLY A 71 -0.11 3.02 -16.53
N ILE A 72 -1.28 3.26 -17.11
CA ILE A 72 -1.56 4.46 -17.92
C ILE A 72 -1.44 5.73 -17.08
N VAL A 73 -1.92 5.71 -15.85
CA VAL A 73 -1.81 6.87 -14.92
C VAL A 73 -0.36 7.12 -14.54
N ALA A 74 0.40 6.07 -14.25
CA ALA A 74 1.83 6.18 -13.92
C ALA A 74 2.67 6.76 -15.07
N ASP A 75 2.26 6.53 -16.34
CA ASP A 75 2.93 7.08 -17.51
C ASP A 75 2.57 8.56 -17.77
N ARG A 76 1.37 9.00 -17.35
CA ARG A 76 0.89 10.37 -17.58
C ARG A 76 1.22 11.34 -16.46
N PHE A 77 1.35 10.87 -15.24
CA PHE A 77 1.59 11.71 -14.05
C PHE A 77 2.96 11.41 -13.46
N SER A 78 3.48 12.36 -12.66
CA SER A 78 4.74 12.12 -11.96
C SER A 78 4.58 10.94 -11.00
N ARG A 79 5.45 9.96 -11.09
CA ARG A 79 5.45 8.74 -10.25
C ARG A 79 5.37 9.05 -8.77
N LYS A 80 6.09 10.10 -8.33
CA LYS A 80 6.07 10.57 -6.95
C LYS A 80 4.67 11.00 -6.51
N LEU A 81 3.95 11.72 -7.37
CA LEU A 81 2.59 12.17 -7.07
C LEU A 81 1.64 10.99 -6.91
N VAL A 82 1.70 10.02 -7.83
CA VAL A 82 0.86 8.81 -7.80
C VAL A 82 1.13 8.01 -6.54
N MET A 83 2.40 7.81 -6.16
CA MET A 83 2.77 7.12 -4.92
C MET A 83 2.23 7.83 -3.68
N VAL A 84 2.44 9.15 -3.56
CA VAL A 84 1.98 9.93 -2.40
C VAL A 84 0.47 9.90 -2.28
N LEU A 85 -0.26 10.04 -3.39
CA LEU A 85 -1.72 9.96 -3.39
C LEU A 85 -2.22 8.57 -2.99
N ALA A 86 -1.60 7.51 -3.52
CA ALA A 86 -1.94 6.13 -3.18
C ALA A 86 -1.66 5.83 -1.70
N ASP A 87 -0.51 6.24 -1.19
CA ASP A 87 -0.15 6.06 0.23
C ASP A 87 -1.09 6.85 1.16
N THR A 88 -1.41 8.09 0.79
CA THR A 88 -2.35 8.92 1.55
C THR A 88 -3.75 8.31 1.58
N GLY A 89 -4.23 7.82 0.43
CA GLY A 89 -5.52 7.13 0.34
C GLY A 89 -5.56 5.85 1.17
N ALA A 90 -4.53 5.04 1.10
CA ALA A 90 -4.41 3.83 1.92
C ALA A 90 -4.34 4.16 3.43
N ALA A 91 -3.60 5.21 3.81
CA ALA A 91 -3.50 5.66 5.20
C ALA A 91 -4.85 6.16 5.73
N ILE A 92 -5.62 6.89 4.93
CA ILE A 92 -6.97 7.35 5.29
C ILE A 92 -7.89 6.14 5.49
N ALA A 93 -7.89 5.18 4.57
CA ALA A 93 -8.73 3.97 4.68
C ALA A 93 -8.40 3.19 5.97
N THR A 94 -7.12 3.00 6.27
CA THR A 94 -6.65 2.34 7.50
C THR A 94 -6.99 3.17 8.74
N GLY A 95 -6.86 4.49 8.69
CA GLY A 95 -7.19 5.42 9.78
C GLY A 95 -8.68 5.37 10.12
N VAL A 96 -9.56 5.38 9.11
CA VAL A 96 -11.01 5.20 9.30
C VAL A 96 -11.30 3.86 9.97
N GLY A 97 -10.66 2.78 9.51
CA GLY A 97 -10.78 1.48 10.14
C GLY A 97 -10.36 1.49 11.61
N ALA A 98 -9.25 2.12 11.95
CA ALA A 98 -8.78 2.24 13.33
C ALA A 98 -9.76 3.02 14.22
N VAL A 99 -10.34 4.11 13.71
CA VAL A 99 -11.37 4.88 14.43
C VAL A 99 -12.62 4.04 14.67
N LEU A 100 -13.08 3.29 13.67
CA LEU A 100 -14.24 2.41 13.79
C LEU A 100 -14.02 1.29 14.81
N VAL A 101 -12.81 0.73 14.87
CA VAL A 101 -12.43 -0.25 15.90
C VAL A 101 -12.46 0.40 17.29
N TYR A 102 -11.86 1.59 17.42
CA TYR A 102 -11.76 2.30 18.70
C TYR A 102 -13.15 2.72 19.23
N THR A 103 -14.06 3.14 18.36
CA THR A 103 -15.42 3.52 18.72
C THR A 103 -16.37 2.34 18.91
N GLY A 104 -15.92 1.11 18.63
CA GLY A 104 -16.74 -0.09 18.69
C GLY A 104 -17.83 -0.17 17.63
N GLN A 105 -17.77 0.66 16.59
CA GLN A 105 -18.75 0.71 15.50
C GLN A 105 -18.31 -0.07 14.24
N LEU A 106 -17.25 -0.88 14.36
CA LEU A 106 -16.79 -1.68 13.24
C LEU A 106 -17.79 -2.80 12.94
N GLU A 107 -18.32 -2.79 11.73
CA GLU A 107 -19.18 -3.83 11.18
C GLU A 107 -18.48 -4.58 10.04
N VAL A 108 -18.94 -5.77 9.72
CA VAL A 108 -18.34 -6.65 8.70
C VAL A 108 -18.23 -5.95 7.34
N TRP A 109 -19.22 -5.20 6.92
CA TRP A 109 -19.22 -4.49 5.64
C TRP A 109 -18.19 -3.34 5.59
N HIS A 110 -17.89 -2.70 6.73
CA HIS A 110 -16.81 -1.69 6.80
C HIS A 110 -15.46 -2.32 6.46
N VAL A 111 -15.21 -3.55 6.90
CA VAL A 111 -13.97 -4.26 6.60
C VAL A 111 -13.83 -4.51 5.10
N TYR A 112 -14.93 -4.86 4.41
CA TYR A 112 -14.91 -5.03 2.96
C TYR A 112 -14.59 -3.74 2.22
N LEU A 113 -15.16 -2.61 2.65
CA LEU A 113 -14.88 -1.29 2.06
C LEU A 113 -13.43 -0.86 2.28
N ILE A 114 -12.91 -1.07 3.49
CA ILE A 114 -11.50 -0.76 3.82
C ILE A 114 -10.56 -1.62 2.96
N ALA A 115 -10.86 -2.92 2.83
CA ALA A 115 -10.09 -3.83 2.00
C ALA A 115 -10.12 -3.43 0.51
N ALA A 116 -11.29 -3.09 -0.02
CA ALA A 116 -11.45 -2.62 -1.40
C ALA A 116 -10.71 -1.31 -1.65
N GLY A 117 -10.80 -0.35 -0.72
CA GLY A 117 -10.04 0.90 -0.77
C GLY A 117 -8.54 0.67 -0.78
N SER A 118 -8.05 -0.16 0.14
CA SER A 118 -6.62 -0.53 0.21
C SER A 118 -6.15 -1.25 -1.06
N GLY A 119 -6.96 -2.14 -1.63
CA GLY A 119 -6.68 -2.81 -2.90
C GLY A 119 -6.62 -1.84 -4.07
N THR A 120 -7.55 -0.88 -4.13
CA THR A 120 -7.58 0.18 -5.14
C THR A 120 -6.31 1.02 -5.11
N PHE A 121 -5.95 1.55 -3.95
CA PHE A 121 -4.73 2.36 -3.81
C PHE A 121 -3.47 1.52 -4.03
N GLY A 122 -3.45 0.27 -3.58
CA GLY A 122 -2.35 -0.67 -3.81
C GLY A 122 -2.10 -1.00 -5.29
N ALA A 123 -3.12 -0.91 -6.14
CA ALA A 123 -2.97 -1.08 -7.60
C ALA A 123 -2.05 -0.01 -8.20
N PHE A 124 -2.11 1.22 -7.70
CA PHE A 124 -1.31 2.35 -8.20
C PHE A 124 0.13 2.35 -7.65
N GLN A 125 0.39 1.67 -6.53
CA GLN A 125 1.74 1.55 -5.96
C GLN A 125 2.66 0.63 -6.77
N ALA A 126 2.15 -0.50 -7.25
CA ALA A 126 2.94 -1.52 -7.91
C ALA A 126 3.71 -1.03 -9.16
N PRO A 127 3.10 -0.34 -10.14
CA PRO A 127 3.81 0.14 -11.32
C PRO A 127 4.79 1.28 -11.02
N ALA A 128 4.53 2.09 -9.99
CA ALA A 128 5.42 3.17 -9.59
C ALA A 128 6.75 2.65 -9.01
N MET A 129 6.76 1.50 -8.34
CA MET A 129 7.96 0.86 -7.82
C MET A 129 8.83 0.24 -8.92
N THR A 130 8.23 -0.54 -9.84
CA THR A 130 8.98 -1.22 -10.91
C THR A 130 9.69 -0.23 -11.83
N ALA A 131 9.11 0.93 -12.02
CA ALA A 131 9.66 1.96 -12.89
C ALA A 131 10.76 2.82 -12.23
N SER A 132 11.01 2.71 -10.92
CA SER A 132 12.07 3.43 -10.21
C SER A 132 13.40 2.70 -10.21
N VAL A 133 13.46 1.44 -10.70
CA VAL A 133 14.64 0.57 -10.69
C VAL A 133 15.35 0.53 -12.07
N THR A 134 14.77 1.15 -13.09
CA THR A 134 15.38 1.36 -14.42
C THR A 134 15.87 2.79 -14.58
#